data_d0028b576c6441498b331173f18cc893
#
_entry.id   d0028b576c6441498b331173f18cc893
#
_cell.length_a   1.000
_cell.length_b   1.000
_cell.length_c   1.000
_cell.angle_alpha   90.00
_cell.angle_beta   90.00
_cell.angle_gamma   90.00
#
_symmetry.space_group_name_H-M   'P 1'
#
loop_
_entity.id
_entity.type
_entity.pdbx_description
1 polymer ?
#
loop_
_entity_poly.entity_id
_entity_poly.type
_entity_poly.pdbx_seq_one_letter_code
_entity_poly.pdbx_strand_id
1 'polypeptide(L)'
;VYAQDVTDAQKAAEEAAKAIAGAPEAVVKTPKPRYWTNSLLTKLDFGQTSLTNWAAGGYNNVTLKSFIDANANYKKKDLFFNNRLQLDYGFLYSEDKPFIQKSDDRMYYEGKFGYKALQTLNYSAQFNFKSQFSNSYNYPMPSKPAGAADDWEPGKSDWKQSRKLKSGFIAPAYT
;
A
#
# COMPACT_ATOMS: atom_id res chain seq x y z
N VAL A 1 3.06 -44.18 63.16
CA VAL A 1 2.87 -44.04 61.70
C VAL A 1 2.25 -42.69 61.37
N TYR A 2 1.25 -42.18 62.11
CA TYR A 2 0.59 -40.88 61.84
C TYR A 2 1.42 -39.61 62.16
N ALA A 3 2.42 -39.69 63.02
CA ALA A 3 3.21 -38.54 63.44
C ALA A 3 4.34 -38.15 62.43
N GLN A 4 4.80 -39.11 61.61
CA GLN A 4 5.81 -38.87 60.60
C GLN A 4 5.22 -38.22 59.32
N ASP A 5 3.98 -38.62 58.95
CA ASP A 5 3.30 -38.04 57.78
C ASP A 5 3.00 -36.53 57.92
N VAL A 6 2.70 -36.05 59.14
CA VAL A 6 2.43 -34.65 59.43
C VAL A 6 3.70 -33.79 59.34
N THR A 7 4.85 -34.34 59.73
CA THR A 7 6.15 -33.67 59.65
C THR A 7 6.66 -33.53 58.21
N ASP A 8 6.40 -34.54 57.40
CA ASP A 8 6.83 -34.50 56.00
C ASP A 8 5.93 -33.57 55.16
N ALA A 9 4.63 -33.53 55.46
CA ALA A 9 3.73 -32.53 54.85
C ALA A 9 4.06 -31.09 55.22
N GLN A 10 4.45 -30.88 56.51
CA GLN A 10 4.89 -29.53 56.94
C GLN A 10 6.21 -29.10 56.29
N LYS A 11 7.17 -30.02 56.14
CA LYS A 11 8.43 -29.73 55.43
C LYS A 11 8.21 -29.44 53.97
N ALA A 12 7.36 -30.18 53.30
CA ALA A 12 7.02 -29.94 51.91
C ALA A 12 6.33 -28.58 51.72
N ALA A 13 5.46 -28.17 52.65
CA ALA A 13 4.79 -26.87 52.62
C ALA A 13 5.79 -25.70 52.87
N GLU A 14 6.76 -25.91 53.76
CA GLU A 14 7.80 -24.90 54.04
C GLU A 14 8.79 -24.77 52.89
N GLU A 15 9.16 -25.85 52.22
CA GLU A 15 9.98 -25.79 51.00
C GLU A 15 9.24 -25.15 49.82
N ALA A 16 7.95 -25.43 49.65
CA ALA A 16 7.13 -24.78 48.66
C ALA A 16 6.99 -23.27 48.94
N ALA A 17 6.79 -22.89 50.18
CA ALA A 17 6.74 -21.47 50.58
C ALA A 17 8.07 -20.73 50.36
N LYS A 18 9.22 -21.38 50.62
CA LYS A 18 10.56 -20.87 50.33
C LYS A 18 10.82 -20.74 48.81
N ALA A 19 10.34 -21.71 48.02
CA ALA A 19 10.46 -21.67 46.57
C ALA A 19 9.64 -20.51 45.98
N ILE A 20 8.45 -20.21 46.51
CA ILE A 20 7.62 -19.09 46.10
C ILE A 20 8.22 -17.74 46.53
N ALA A 21 8.78 -17.66 47.76
CA ALA A 21 9.42 -16.45 48.26
C ALA A 21 10.76 -16.12 47.56
N GLY A 22 11.43 -17.13 47.00
CA GLY A 22 12.67 -16.98 46.23
C GLY A 22 12.46 -16.82 44.74
N ALA A 23 11.20 -16.87 44.23
CA ALA A 23 10.92 -16.60 42.84
C ALA A 23 11.24 -15.12 42.53
N PRO A 24 12.08 -14.83 41.53
CA PRO A 24 12.34 -13.44 41.18
C PRO A 24 11.01 -12.76 40.89
N GLU A 25 10.72 -11.65 41.54
CA GLU A 25 9.57 -10.80 41.19
C GLU A 25 9.59 -10.61 39.69
N ALA A 26 8.54 -11.09 39.03
CA ALA A 26 8.37 -10.89 37.57
C ALA A 26 8.41 -9.35 37.40
N VAL A 27 9.55 -8.84 36.95
CA VAL A 27 9.69 -7.42 36.60
C VAL A 27 8.63 -7.18 35.52
N VAL A 28 7.48 -6.65 35.94
CA VAL A 28 6.45 -6.14 35.04
C VAL A 28 7.08 -4.99 34.30
N LYS A 29 7.71 -5.31 33.17
CA LYS A 29 8.20 -4.29 32.24
C LYS A 29 6.99 -3.50 31.82
N THR A 30 6.79 -2.33 32.41
CA THR A 30 5.79 -1.36 31.93
C THR A 30 6.04 -1.15 30.46
N PRO A 31 5.05 -1.42 29.58
CA PRO A 31 5.23 -1.27 28.15
C PRO A 31 5.64 0.18 27.87
N LYS A 32 6.73 0.36 27.15
CA LYS A 32 7.17 1.71 26.73
C LYS A 32 6.02 2.40 25.99
N PRO A 33 5.72 3.67 26.29
CA PRO A 33 4.62 4.38 25.64
C PRO A 33 4.83 4.37 24.12
N ARG A 34 3.85 3.84 23.40
CA ARG A 34 3.86 3.76 21.94
C ARG A 34 3.21 5.01 21.36
N TYR A 35 4.01 5.91 20.83
CA TYR A 35 3.52 7.16 20.23
C TYR A 35 3.13 7.02 18.76
N TRP A 36 3.57 5.96 18.09
CA TRP A 36 3.29 5.68 16.69
C TRP A 36 2.25 4.58 16.52
N THR A 37 1.29 4.83 15.66
CA THR A 37 0.31 3.82 15.16
C THR A 37 0.48 3.73 13.66
N ASN A 38 0.85 2.55 13.19
CA ASN A 38 1.11 2.30 11.78
C ASN A 38 0.11 1.27 11.24
N SER A 39 -0.31 1.46 9.98
CA SER A 39 -1.06 0.45 9.24
C SER A 39 -0.55 0.37 7.81
N LEU A 40 -0.60 -0.83 7.25
CA LEU A 40 -0.23 -1.10 5.87
C LEU A 40 -1.31 -2.00 5.26
N LEU A 41 -1.90 -1.56 4.16
CA LEU A 41 -2.78 -2.34 3.31
C LEU A 41 -2.11 -2.50 1.95
N THR A 42 -1.99 -3.72 1.49
CA THR A 42 -1.53 -4.05 0.14
C THR A 42 -2.61 -4.83 -0.58
N LYS A 43 -2.82 -4.53 -1.86
CA LYS A 43 -3.81 -5.17 -2.70
C LYS A 43 -3.21 -5.47 -4.07
N LEU A 44 -3.50 -6.64 -4.61
CA LEU A 44 -3.15 -7.03 -5.96
C LEU A 44 -4.44 -7.46 -6.66
N ASP A 45 -4.80 -6.76 -7.72
CA ASP A 45 -5.97 -7.04 -8.54
C ASP A 45 -5.52 -7.62 -9.88
N PHE A 46 -6.08 -8.76 -10.25
CA PHE A 46 -5.94 -9.37 -11.55
C PHE A 46 -7.30 -9.38 -12.24
N GLY A 47 -7.33 -8.92 -13.48
CA GLY A 47 -8.53 -8.93 -14.30
C GLY A 47 -8.23 -9.53 -15.68
N GLN A 48 -9.15 -10.34 -16.19
CA GLN A 48 -9.10 -10.89 -17.55
C GLN A 48 -10.46 -10.73 -18.21
N THR A 49 -10.46 -10.25 -19.44
CA THR A 49 -11.63 -10.24 -20.33
C THR A 49 -11.32 -11.10 -21.52
N SER A 50 -12.14 -12.12 -21.77
CA SER A 50 -12.06 -12.98 -22.95
C SER A 50 -13.38 -12.93 -23.71
N LEU A 51 -13.32 -12.51 -24.96
CA LEU A 51 -14.48 -12.33 -25.84
C LEU A 51 -14.35 -13.30 -27.00
N THR A 52 -15.37 -14.16 -27.19
CA THR A 52 -15.46 -15.08 -28.31
C THR A 52 -16.78 -14.83 -29.03
N ASN A 53 -16.74 -14.54 -30.32
CA ASN A 53 -17.92 -14.25 -31.14
C ASN A 53 -18.84 -13.16 -30.57
N TRP A 54 -18.27 -12.15 -29.94
CA TRP A 54 -19.01 -11.05 -29.31
C TRP A 54 -19.35 -9.96 -30.33
N ALA A 55 -20.64 -9.81 -30.67
CA ALA A 55 -21.11 -8.90 -31.74
C ALA A 55 -21.01 -7.41 -31.38
N ALA A 56 -20.96 -7.05 -30.10
CA ALA A 56 -20.92 -5.65 -29.65
C ALA A 56 -19.53 -5.01 -29.72
N GLY A 57 -18.51 -5.73 -30.18
CA GLY A 57 -17.12 -5.27 -30.23
C GLY A 57 -16.39 -5.40 -28.86
N GLY A 58 -15.12 -5.06 -28.85
CA GLY A 58 -14.24 -5.19 -27.71
C GLY A 58 -13.05 -6.08 -28.06
N TYR A 59 -12.06 -6.10 -27.14
CA TYR A 59 -10.83 -6.86 -27.31
C TYR A 59 -10.55 -7.68 -26.06
N ASN A 60 -9.95 -8.84 -26.24
CA ASN A 60 -9.40 -9.61 -25.14
C ASN A 60 -8.33 -8.79 -24.41
N ASN A 61 -8.39 -8.76 -23.12
CA ASN A 61 -7.42 -8.01 -22.33
C ASN A 61 -7.10 -8.67 -21.00
N VAL A 62 -5.92 -8.36 -20.50
CA VAL A 62 -5.44 -8.76 -19.16
C VAL A 62 -4.95 -7.53 -18.44
N THR A 63 -5.38 -7.36 -17.21
CA THR A 63 -4.96 -6.27 -16.33
C THR A 63 -4.33 -6.82 -15.06
N LEU A 64 -3.31 -6.14 -14.59
CA LEU A 64 -2.69 -6.38 -13.29
C LEU A 64 -2.51 -5.03 -12.60
N LYS A 65 -3.06 -4.87 -11.40
CA LYS A 65 -2.93 -3.64 -10.62
C LYS A 65 -2.43 -3.95 -9.22
N SER A 66 -1.53 -3.13 -8.73
CA SER A 66 -1.08 -3.14 -7.34
C SER A 66 -1.48 -1.83 -6.65
N PHE A 67 -1.90 -1.96 -5.41
CA PHE A 67 -2.26 -0.85 -4.55
C PHE A 67 -1.58 -1.02 -3.19
N ILE A 68 -1.02 0.07 -2.67
CA ILE A 68 -0.45 0.15 -1.34
C ILE A 68 -1.04 1.38 -0.64
N ASP A 69 -1.53 1.21 0.58
CA ASP A 69 -1.96 2.30 1.48
C ASP A 69 -1.23 2.12 2.81
N ALA A 70 -0.31 3.02 3.08
CA ALA A 70 0.50 3.02 4.29
C ALA A 70 0.17 4.25 5.13
N ASN A 71 -0.12 4.03 6.40
CA ASN A 71 -0.40 5.10 7.37
C ASN A 71 0.61 5.02 8.52
N ALA A 72 1.11 6.17 8.93
CA ALA A 72 2.01 6.32 10.08
C ALA A 72 1.56 7.55 10.88
N ASN A 73 0.90 7.31 12.00
CA ASN A 73 0.31 8.35 12.82
C ASN A 73 1.09 8.45 14.14
N TYR A 74 1.61 9.62 14.41
CA TYR A 74 2.29 9.97 15.66
C TYR A 74 1.37 10.79 16.54
N LYS A 75 1.28 10.43 17.81
CA LYS A 75 0.55 11.20 18.82
C LYS A 75 1.30 11.18 20.15
N LYS A 76 1.63 12.37 20.65
CA LYS A 76 2.25 12.55 21.98
C LYS A 76 1.69 13.80 22.63
N LYS A 77 0.93 13.63 23.72
CA LYS A 77 0.23 14.73 24.42
C LYS A 77 -0.63 15.53 23.42
N ASP A 78 -0.32 16.79 23.25
CA ASP A 78 -1.05 17.76 22.43
C ASP A 78 -0.56 17.81 20.97
N LEU A 79 0.49 17.07 20.64
CA LEU A 79 1.09 17.01 19.30
C LEU A 79 0.59 15.77 18.56
N PHE A 80 0.16 15.94 17.30
CA PHE A 80 -0.10 14.84 16.39
C PHE A 80 0.50 15.11 15.01
N PHE A 81 0.91 14.02 14.35
CA PHE A 81 1.39 14.04 12.98
C PHE A 81 0.89 12.80 12.26
N ASN A 82 -0.04 12.99 11.34
CA ASN A 82 -0.63 11.91 10.56
C ASN A 82 -0.02 11.92 9.17
N ASN A 83 0.41 10.75 8.71
CA ASN A 83 0.98 10.55 7.39
C ASN A 83 0.22 9.44 6.69
N ARG A 84 -0.10 9.65 5.41
CA ARG A 84 -0.68 8.65 4.54
C ARG A 84 0.04 8.64 3.21
N LEU A 85 0.47 7.47 2.77
CA LEU A 85 1.07 7.25 1.47
C LEU A 85 0.21 6.22 0.71
N GLN A 86 -0.27 6.61 -0.47
CA GLN A 86 -0.97 5.71 -1.37
C GLN A 86 -0.20 5.59 -2.69
N LEU A 87 -0.01 4.36 -3.13
CA LEU A 87 0.68 4.02 -4.37
C LEU A 87 -0.21 3.11 -5.18
N ASP A 88 -0.49 3.49 -6.42
CA ASP A 88 -1.20 2.66 -7.39
C ASP A 88 -0.31 2.47 -8.61
N TYR A 89 -0.18 1.23 -9.07
CA TYR A 89 0.51 0.95 -10.32
C TYR A 89 -0.14 -0.21 -11.04
N GLY A 90 -0.44 -0.02 -12.31
CA GLY A 90 -1.16 -0.99 -13.10
C GLY A 90 -0.64 -1.15 -14.52
N PHE A 91 -0.81 -2.36 -15.03
CA PHE A 91 -0.51 -2.75 -16.39
C PHE A 91 -1.76 -3.27 -17.09
N LEU A 92 -1.85 -3.01 -18.37
CA LEU A 92 -2.87 -3.52 -19.28
C LEU A 92 -2.18 -4.11 -20.51
N TYR A 93 -2.54 -5.32 -20.86
CA TYR A 93 -2.30 -5.90 -22.17
C TYR A 93 -3.65 -6.07 -22.88
N SER A 94 -3.74 -5.67 -24.14
CA SER A 94 -4.96 -5.79 -24.96
C SER A 94 -4.59 -6.21 -26.38
N GLU A 95 -5.43 -7.02 -27.02
CA GLU A 95 -5.18 -7.52 -28.36
C GLU A 95 -5.13 -6.42 -29.43
N ASP A 96 -5.90 -5.35 -29.25
CA ASP A 96 -5.88 -4.19 -30.17
C ASP A 96 -4.51 -3.49 -30.19
N LYS A 97 -3.74 -3.62 -29.11
CA LYS A 97 -2.40 -3.04 -28.98
C LYS A 97 -1.46 -4.06 -28.34
N PRO A 98 -0.78 -4.89 -29.12
CA PRO A 98 -0.04 -6.07 -28.64
C PRO A 98 1.24 -5.74 -27.89
N PHE A 99 1.15 -4.91 -26.86
CA PHE A 99 2.21 -4.56 -25.93
C PHE A 99 1.64 -4.15 -24.56
N ILE A 100 2.46 -4.27 -23.51
CA ILE A 100 2.05 -3.89 -22.17
C ILE A 100 1.98 -2.36 -22.08
N GLN A 101 0.82 -1.86 -21.70
CA GLN A 101 0.53 -0.45 -21.47
C GLN A 101 0.40 -0.21 -19.97
N LYS A 102 0.71 1.00 -19.54
CA LYS A 102 0.40 1.44 -18.20
C LYS A 102 -1.08 1.79 -18.09
N SER A 103 -1.81 1.19 -17.15
CA SER A 103 -3.22 1.49 -16.90
C SER A 103 -3.40 2.49 -15.77
N ASP A 104 -2.65 2.33 -14.69
CA ASP A 104 -2.71 3.17 -13.51
C ASP A 104 -1.30 3.55 -13.07
N ASP A 105 -1.17 4.76 -12.56
CA ASP A 105 0.10 5.25 -12.01
C ASP A 105 -0.21 6.47 -11.14
N ARG A 106 -0.22 6.25 -9.84
CA ARG A 106 -0.51 7.31 -8.88
C ARG A 106 0.37 7.15 -7.65
N MET A 107 1.01 8.23 -7.28
CA MET A 107 1.64 8.41 -5.98
C MET A 107 0.92 9.57 -5.28
N TYR A 108 0.36 9.30 -4.11
CA TYR A 108 -0.30 10.29 -3.29
C TYR A 108 0.28 10.25 -1.87
N TYR A 109 0.71 11.39 -1.39
CA TYR A 109 1.15 11.56 -0.02
C TYR A 109 0.34 12.66 0.65
N GLU A 110 -0.12 12.41 1.85
CA GLU A 110 -0.77 13.37 2.73
C GLU A 110 -0.05 13.42 4.07
N GLY A 111 0.33 14.62 4.49
CA GLY A 111 0.89 14.89 5.80
C GLY A 111 0.05 15.92 6.52
N LYS A 112 -0.43 15.60 7.73
CA LYS A 112 -1.19 16.51 8.58
C LYS A 112 -0.52 16.63 9.94
N PHE A 113 -0.01 17.80 10.22
CA PHE A 113 0.55 18.18 11.51
C PHE A 113 -0.49 18.96 12.31
N GLY A 114 -0.56 18.74 13.63
CA GLY A 114 -1.43 19.51 14.48
C GLY A 114 -0.92 19.60 15.93
N TYR A 115 -1.25 20.72 16.55
CA TYR A 115 -0.94 21.02 17.94
C TYR A 115 -2.17 21.56 18.65
N LYS A 116 -2.54 20.91 19.75
CA LYS A 116 -3.64 21.35 20.61
C LYS A 116 -3.13 22.42 21.58
N ALA A 117 -3.40 23.69 21.28
CA ALA A 117 -2.93 24.81 22.08
C ALA A 117 -3.77 25.03 23.35
N LEU A 118 -5.11 24.85 23.24
CA LEU A 118 -6.07 24.98 24.34
C LEU A 118 -7.13 23.86 24.20
N GLN A 119 -8.02 23.72 25.20
CA GLN A 119 -9.10 22.72 25.12
C GLN A 119 -10.01 22.90 23.91
N THR A 120 -10.19 24.14 23.45
CA THR A 120 -11.06 24.50 22.34
C THR A 120 -10.33 24.95 21.08
N LEU A 121 -8.98 25.13 21.12
CA LEU A 121 -8.19 25.66 20.01
C LEU A 121 -7.10 24.70 19.59
N ASN A 122 -7.14 24.31 18.31
CA ASN A 122 -6.12 23.49 17.67
C ASN A 122 -5.51 24.20 16.47
N TYR A 123 -4.20 24.21 16.37
CA TYR A 123 -3.50 24.61 15.14
C TYR A 123 -3.23 23.36 14.30
N SER A 124 -3.48 23.45 12.99
CA SER A 124 -3.13 22.36 12.08
C SER A 124 -2.64 22.88 10.74
N ALA A 125 -1.67 22.18 10.16
CA ALA A 125 -1.18 22.39 8.81
C ALA A 125 -1.31 21.03 8.06
N GLN A 126 -1.76 21.09 6.81
CA GLN A 126 -1.88 19.93 5.95
C GLN A 126 -1.14 20.17 4.64
N PHE A 127 -0.44 19.15 4.17
CA PHE A 127 0.25 19.13 2.90
C PHE A 127 -0.18 17.90 2.11
N ASN A 128 -0.54 18.09 0.84
CA ASN A 128 -0.87 17.03 -0.09
C ASN A 128 0.07 17.08 -1.29
N PHE A 129 0.58 15.91 -1.67
CA PHE A 129 1.41 15.76 -2.85
C PHE A 129 0.85 14.63 -3.71
N LYS A 130 0.60 14.90 -4.99
CA LYS A 130 0.14 13.92 -5.95
C LYS A 130 1.05 13.91 -7.17
N SER A 131 1.49 12.74 -7.58
CA SER A 131 2.38 12.55 -8.70
C SER A 131 2.19 11.18 -9.35
N GLN A 132 3.05 10.83 -10.30
CA GLN A 132 3.12 9.54 -10.96
C GLN A 132 4.58 9.03 -11.00
N PHE A 133 4.78 7.72 -11.16
CA PHE A 133 6.10 7.08 -11.16
C PHE A 133 6.79 7.14 -12.52
N SER A 134 6.02 7.09 -13.60
CA SER A 134 6.55 6.93 -14.95
C SER A 134 5.80 7.80 -15.96
N ASN A 135 6.39 7.99 -17.13
CA ASN A 135 5.76 8.71 -18.21
C ASN A 135 4.46 8.04 -18.65
N SER A 136 3.44 8.84 -18.93
CA SER A 136 2.19 8.41 -19.54
C SER A 136 2.20 8.74 -21.02
N TYR A 137 1.69 7.83 -21.83
CA TYR A 137 1.65 7.99 -23.29
C TYR A 137 0.22 7.80 -23.81
N ASN A 138 -0.13 8.57 -24.82
CA ASN A 138 -1.24 8.29 -25.71
C ASN A 138 -0.71 7.50 -26.91
N TYR A 139 -1.51 6.57 -27.40
CA TYR A 139 -1.20 5.71 -28.54
C TYR A 139 -2.20 5.96 -29.65
N PRO A 140 -2.05 7.05 -30.45
CA PRO A 140 -2.89 7.25 -31.63
C PRO A 140 -2.64 6.13 -32.64
N MET A 141 -3.66 5.84 -33.46
CA MET A 141 -3.57 4.85 -34.53
C MET A 141 -2.37 5.17 -35.43
N PRO A 142 -1.44 4.24 -35.67
CA PRO A 142 -0.34 4.46 -36.59
C PRO A 142 -0.85 4.71 -38.03
N SER A 143 -0.18 5.59 -38.75
CA SER A 143 -0.46 5.85 -40.15
C SER A 143 0.03 4.68 -41.00
N LYS A 144 -0.80 4.24 -41.95
CA LYS A 144 -0.44 3.23 -42.95
C LYS A 144 0.78 3.70 -43.75
N PRO A 145 1.88 2.91 -43.82
CA PRO A 145 3.04 3.26 -44.66
C PRO A 145 2.65 3.33 -46.15
N ALA A 146 3.31 4.21 -46.90
CA ALA A 146 3.10 4.29 -48.34
C ALA A 146 3.49 2.95 -48.99
N GLY A 147 2.57 2.39 -49.80
CA GLY A 147 2.74 1.11 -50.48
C GLY A 147 2.43 -0.15 -49.64
N ALA A 148 1.93 0.01 -48.42
CA ALA A 148 1.45 -1.13 -47.64
C ALA A 148 0.16 -1.73 -48.24
N ALA A 149 -0.07 -3.05 -48.06
CA ALA A 149 -1.26 -3.77 -48.51
C ALA A 149 -2.55 -3.21 -47.88
N ASP A 150 -3.71 -3.44 -48.51
CA ASP A 150 -4.99 -2.88 -48.03
C ASP A 150 -5.43 -3.46 -46.69
N ASP A 151 -5.00 -4.65 -46.33
CA ASP A 151 -5.20 -5.36 -45.09
C ASP A 151 -4.11 -5.09 -44.05
N TRP A 152 -3.29 -4.03 -44.26
CA TRP A 152 -2.22 -3.70 -43.33
C TRP A 152 -2.73 -3.40 -41.90
N GLU A 153 -2.19 -4.10 -40.94
CA GLU A 153 -2.40 -3.85 -39.51
C GLU A 153 -1.11 -3.37 -38.84
N PRO A 154 -1.19 -2.40 -37.91
CA PRO A 154 -0.01 -1.88 -37.25
C PRO A 154 0.62 -2.90 -36.29
N GLY A 155 1.88 -3.17 -36.48
CA GLY A 155 2.67 -4.00 -35.58
C GLY A 155 3.07 -3.27 -34.28
N LYS A 156 3.70 -4.01 -33.37
CA LYS A 156 4.18 -3.48 -32.07
C LYS A 156 5.16 -2.29 -32.22
N SER A 157 5.99 -2.29 -33.25
CA SER A 157 6.90 -1.21 -33.59
C SER A 157 6.18 0.07 -33.96
N ASP A 158 5.13 -0.05 -34.81
CA ASP A 158 4.39 1.08 -35.32
C ASP A 158 3.61 1.79 -34.20
N TRP A 159 3.01 1.03 -33.31
CA TRP A 159 2.39 1.55 -32.09
C TRP A 159 3.38 2.27 -31.17
N LYS A 160 4.60 1.76 -31.04
CA LYS A 160 5.66 2.42 -30.24
C LYS A 160 6.14 3.72 -30.87
N GLN A 161 6.18 3.81 -32.19
CA GLN A 161 6.58 5.02 -32.91
C GLN A 161 5.47 6.08 -32.87
N SER A 162 4.20 5.70 -32.93
CA SER A 162 3.05 6.62 -32.92
C SER A 162 2.81 7.24 -31.53
N ARG A 163 3.37 6.68 -30.47
CA ARG A 163 3.12 7.14 -29.09
C ARG A 163 3.48 8.62 -28.90
N LYS A 164 2.61 9.34 -28.22
CA LYS A 164 2.81 10.74 -27.83
C LYS A 164 2.85 10.86 -26.31
N LEU A 165 3.81 11.60 -25.77
CA LEU A 165 3.89 11.86 -24.34
C LEU A 165 2.63 12.61 -23.89
N LYS A 166 1.91 12.06 -22.91
CA LYS A 166 0.73 12.69 -22.30
C LYS A 166 1.13 13.46 -21.03
N SER A 167 1.91 12.85 -20.16
CA SER A 167 2.47 13.50 -18.98
C SER A 167 3.83 12.91 -18.66
N GLY A 168 4.75 13.76 -18.15
CA GLY A 168 6.10 13.39 -17.80
C GLY A 168 6.17 12.57 -16.51
N PHE A 169 7.33 11.95 -16.30
CA PHE A 169 7.72 11.35 -15.04
C PHE A 169 7.74 12.42 -13.94
N ILE A 170 7.18 12.09 -12.78
CA ILE A 170 6.96 13.03 -11.67
C ILE A 170 6.32 14.35 -12.17
N ALA A 171 5.01 14.28 -12.44
CA ALA A 171 4.20 15.44 -12.73
C ALA A 171 3.41 15.82 -11.47
N PRO A 172 3.98 16.64 -10.56
CA PRO A 172 3.38 16.91 -9.25
C PRO A 172 2.17 17.83 -9.35
N ALA A 173 1.18 17.58 -8.49
CA ALA A 173 0.11 18.51 -8.20
C ALA A 173 0.12 18.80 -6.69
N TYR A 174 0.17 20.06 -6.32
CA TYR A 174 0.15 20.55 -4.94
C TYR A 174 -1.20 21.17 -4.61
N THR A 175 -1.66 20.95 -3.39
CA THR A 175 -2.84 21.63 -2.83
C THR A 175 -2.63 21.94 -1.35
#